data_bc439ea6727dd551eca508abf426c9cb
#
_entry.id   bc439ea6727dd551eca508abf426c9cb
#
_cell.length_a   1.000
_cell.length_b   1.000
_cell.length_c   1.000
_cell.angle_alpha   90.00
_cell.angle_beta   90.00
_cell.angle_gamma   90.00
#
_symmetry.space_group_name_H-M   'P 1'
#
loop_
_entity.id
_entity.type
_entity.pdbx_description
1 polymer ?
#
loop_
_entity_poly.entity_id
_entity_poly.type
_entity_poly.pdbx_seq_one_letter_code
_entity_poly.pdbx_strand_id
1 'polypeptide(L)'
;LRQTVYQPIEKIINAAHFPLGKMGSGVFSLPYSYTEVFSYMTTATSLQPGTLLQQRETYLSILKDLTIMDDIFMRNVLKDSACTEYILKVIMDQDNLKLEDQILQADCKNLQGRSSILDCIALDNSGRKYNIEFQNADSGASLKRARYHGSLVDANTLKTGQVPNELPDTYIIFITENDTLGFNLPICHINRTFEEAGQPCPDQLHIIYVNSSFQDNTALGRLMHDLHCSDPHDMYSEILAQRVIELKETQKGVDIMCDKLNELIEVEKNEGILIGEAQGEKRGILIGEAQGEKRGILNTQKETAKNLRHMGMALEQISLALNVSVQMIQEWLSADCVSVK
;
A
#
# COMPACT_ATOMS: atom_id res chain seq x y z
N LEU A 1 -2.71 0.10 -5.81
CA LEU A 1 -3.19 -0.98 -4.90
C LEU A 1 -2.17 -1.37 -3.82
N ARG A 2 -0.85 -1.17 -4.02
CA ARG A 2 0.18 -1.63 -3.06
C ARG A 2 0.56 -0.62 -1.95
N GLN A 3 0.16 0.62 -2.02
CA GLN A 3 0.62 1.65 -1.07
C GLN A 3 -0.40 2.07 0.00
N THR A 4 -1.67 1.82 -0.20
CA THR A 4 -2.73 2.21 0.75
C THR A 4 -2.97 1.17 1.86
N VAL A 5 -2.46 -0.04 1.70
CA VAL A 5 -2.75 -1.17 2.60
C VAL A 5 -1.69 -1.37 3.70
N TYR A 6 -0.51 -0.72 3.57
CA TYR A 6 0.63 -0.95 4.49
C TYR A 6 0.52 -0.26 5.86
N GLN A 7 -0.31 0.75 6.01
CA GLN A 7 -0.31 1.57 7.23
C GLN A 7 -1.05 0.99 8.45
N PRO A 8 -2.15 0.24 8.31
CA PRO A 8 -2.75 -0.44 9.45
C PRO A 8 -1.78 -1.44 10.12
N ILE A 9 -0.88 -2.03 9.32
CA ILE A 9 0.11 -3.00 9.82
C ILE A 9 1.21 -2.30 10.62
N GLU A 10 1.68 -1.12 10.23
CA GLU A 10 2.64 -0.35 11.04
C GLU A 10 2.06 0.01 12.41
N LYS A 11 0.78 0.37 12.49
CA LYS A 11 0.11 0.61 13.78
C LYS A 11 -0.07 -0.67 14.59
N ILE A 12 -0.34 -1.81 13.95
CA ILE A 12 -0.38 -3.13 14.59
C ILE A 12 0.99 -3.49 15.19
N ILE A 13 2.07 -3.20 14.45
CA ILE A 13 3.44 -3.46 14.88
C ILE A 13 3.84 -2.51 16.02
N ASN A 14 3.47 -1.23 15.95
CA ASN A 14 3.80 -0.23 16.96
C ASN A 14 3.00 -0.42 18.26
N ALA A 15 1.75 -0.88 18.19
CA ALA A 15 0.93 -1.21 19.37
C ALA A 15 1.50 -2.41 20.17
N ALA A 16 2.31 -3.26 19.54
CA ALA A 16 2.93 -4.43 20.20
C ALA A 16 4.20 -4.11 21.02
N HIS A 17 4.55 -2.83 21.26
CA HIS A 17 5.67 -2.39 22.11
C HIS A 17 7.00 -3.14 21.89
N PHE A 18 7.70 -2.87 20.76
CA PHE A 18 9.07 -3.33 20.55
C PHE A 18 10.13 -2.26 20.82
N PRO A 19 11.18 -2.56 21.60
CA PRO A 19 12.28 -1.65 21.79
C PRO A 19 13.16 -1.62 20.53
N LEU A 20 13.20 -0.48 19.84
CA LEU A 20 14.12 -0.20 18.74
C LEU A 20 15.56 -0.11 19.28
N GLY A 21 16.35 -1.16 19.06
CA GLY A 21 17.80 -1.14 19.26
C GLY A 21 18.48 -0.26 18.21
N LYS A 22 19.26 0.73 18.66
CA LYS A 22 20.11 1.57 17.82
C LYS A 22 21.14 0.73 17.08
N MET A 23 21.14 0.73 15.73
CA MET A 23 22.28 0.32 14.92
C MET A 23 22.76 1.46 14.03
N GLY A 24 24.09 1.60 14.05
CA GLY A 24 24.84 2.70 13.46
C GLY A 24 24.93 2.68 11.93
N SER A 25 25.37 3.81 11.42
CA SER A 25 25.53 4.30 10.06
C SER A 25 26.19 3.35 9.06
N GLY A 26 25.55 3.21 7.88
CA GLY A 26 26.21 2.90 6.63
C GLY A 26 25.52 1.86 5.76
N VAL A 27 25.20 2.28 4.51
CA VAL A 27 24.77 1.49 3.35
C VAL A 27 23.27 1.22 3.24
N PHE A 28 22.66 1.73 2.17
CA PHE A 28 21.35 1.48 1.59
C PHE A 28 20.53 0.39 2.29
N SER A 29 19.65 0.79 3.18
CA SER A 29 18.66 -0.10 3.78
C SER A 29 17.43 -0.18 2.88
N LEU A 30 17.21 -1.34 2.29
CA LEU A 30 15.88 -1.79 1.87
C LEU A 30 14.99 -1.81 3.13
N PRO A 31 13.71 -1.42 3.03
CA PRO A 31 12.83 -1.42 4.19
C PRO A 31 12.68 -2.85 4.73
N TYR A 32 12.75 -2.97 6.03
CA TYR A 32 12.53 -4.12 6.90
C TYR A 32 12.39 -5.50 6.23
N SER A 33 13.24 -6.43 6.63
CA SER A 33 13.21 -7.79 6.10
C SER A 33 11.85 -8.45 6.42
N TYR A 34 11.17 -8.91 5.38
CA TYR A 34 9.94 -9.71 5.44
C TYR A 34 9.99 -10.88 6.44
N THR A 35 11.17 -11.28 6.87
CA THR A 35 11.43 -12.34 7.86
C THR A 35 10.97 -12.00 9.27
N GLU A 36 10.99 -10.74 9.69
CA GLU A 36 10.57 -10.36 11.05
C GLU A 36 9.05 -10.28 11.16
N VAL A 37 8.38 -9.73 10.14
CA VAL A 37 6.91 -9.71 10.07
C VAL A 37 6.35 -11.13 9.97
N PHE A 38 7.02 -12.01 9.20
CA PHE A 38 6.64 -13.41 9.05
C PHE A 38 6.83 -14.23 10.34
N SER A 39 7.85 -13.94 11.13
CA SER A 39 8.06 -14.57 12.46
C SER A 39 6.93 -14.25 13.42
N TYR A 40 6.35 -13.05 13.34
CA TYR A 40 5.21 -12.65 14.16
C TYR A 40 3.90 -13.28 13.72
N MET A 41 3.65 -13.34 12.41
CA MET A 41 2.45 -13.98 11.86
C MET A 41 2.45 -15.49 12.07
N THR A 42 3.62 -16.16 12.03
CA THR A 42 3.71 -17.60 12.30
C THR A 42 3.52 -17.94 13.79
N THR A 43 3.87 -17.06 14.72
CA THR A 43 3.51 -17.22 16.14
C THR A 43 2.02 -16.98 16.38
N ALA A 44 1.39 -16.11 15.62
CA ALA A 44 -0.06 -15.88 15.70
C ALA A 44 -0.90 -17.02 15.06
N THR A 45 -0.36 -17.75 14.07
CA THR A 45 -1.07 -18.86 13.39
C THR A 45 -0.99 -20.21 14.12
N SER A 46 -0.19 -20.33 15.19
CA SER A 46 -0.14 -21.55 16.03
C SER A 46 -1.11 -21.54 17.22
N LEU A 47 -2.06 -20.62 17.25
CA LEU A 47 -2.97 -20.40 18.37
C LEU A 47 -4.11 -21.42 18.38
N GLN A 48 -4.27 -22.13 19.48
CA GLN A 48 -5.28 -23.14 19.83
C GLN A 48 -6.66 -22.50 20.23
N PRO A 49 -7.77 -23.22 20.42
CA PRO A 49 -9.15 -22.65 20.56
C PRO A 49 -9.43 -21.67 21.72
N GLY A 50 -8.44 -21.26 22.51
CA GLY A 50 -8.54 -20.05 23.37
C GLY A 50 -8.48 -18.72 22.61
N THR A 51 -8.34 -18.75 21.33
CA THR A 51 -7.87 -17.69 20.41
C THR A 51 -8.92 -16.72 19.91
N LEU A 52 -10.19 -17.07 19.84
CA LEU A 52 -11.24 -16.13 19.40
C LEU A 52 -11.40 -14.93 20.35
N LEU A 53 -11.26 -15.18 21.66
CA LEU A 53 -11.31 -14.10 22.65
C LEU A 53 -10.06 -13.21 22.56
N GLN A 54 -8.86 -13.80 22.45
CA GLN A 54 -7.62 -13.07 22.30
C GLN A 54 -7.56 -12.30 20.97
N GLN A 55 -8.07 -12.88 19.91
CA GLN A 55 -8.19 -12.21 18.60
C GLN A 55 -9.13 -11.00 18.69
N ARG A 56 -10.28 -11.15 19.36
CA ARG A 56 -11.21 -10.05 19.59
C ARG A 56 -10.58 -8.94 20.44
N GLU A 57 -9.89 -9.28 21.50
CA GLU A 57 -9.17 -8.29 22.34
C GLU A 57 -8.11 -7.53 21.53
N THR A 58 -7.39 -8.20 20.65
CA THR A 58 -6.44 -7.55 19.74
C THR A 58 -7.16 -6.58 18.80
N TYR A 59 -8.28 -7.00 18.18
CA TYR A 59 -9.04 -6.12 17.30
C TYR A 59 -9.63 -4.91 18.02
N LEU A 60 -10.09 -5.09 19.24
CA LEU A 60 -10.57 -3.99 20.08
C LEU A 60 -9.45 -2.99 20.42
N SER A 61 -8.25 -3.49 20.69
CA SER A 61 -7.08 -2.62 20.90
C SER A 61 -6.75 -1.81 19.65
N ILE A 62 -6.71 -2.47 18.47
CA ILE A 62 -6.47 -1.79 17.20
C ILE A 62 -7.56 -0.76 16.91
N LEU A 63 -8.84 -1.14 17.04
CA LEU A 63 -9.97 -0.27 16.78
C LEU A 63 -9.94 0.99 17.63
N LYS A 64 -9.51 0.88 18.89
CA LYS A 64 -9.38 2.02 19.79
C LYS A 64 -8.44 3.10 19.23
N ASP A 65 -7.34 2.69 18.60
CA ASP A 65 -6.31 3.60 18.09
C ASP A 65 -6.58 4.11 16.67
N LEU A 66 -7.50 3.47 15.90
CA LEU A 66 -7.84 3.91 14.55
C LEU A 66 -8.41 5.33 14.55
N THR A 67 -8.06 6.09 13.51
CA THR A 67 -8.52 7.44 13.22
C THR A 67 -9.22 7.50 11.85
N ILE A 68 -9.89 8.60 11.54
CA ILE A 68 -10.53 8.76 10.22
C ILE A 68 -9.48 8.81 9.09
N MET A 69 -8.23 9.12 9.39
CA MET A 69 -7.15 9.04 8.41
C MET A 69 -6.78 7.60 8.02
N ASP A 70 -7.15 6.58 8.82
CA ASP A 70 -6.91 5.18 8.50
C ASP A 70 -7.95 4.66 7.50
N ASP A 71 -7.49 4.16 6.35
CA ASP A 71 -8.32 3.77 5.22
C ASP A 71 -9.51 2.85 5.60
N ILE A 72 -9.26 1.79 6.38
CA ILE A 72 -10.32 0.88 6.83
C ILE A 72 -11.37 1.58 7.69
N PHE A 73 -10.94 2.53 8.53
CA PHE A 73 -11.85 3.27 9.42
C PHE A 73 -12.58 4.36 8.64
N MET A 74 -11.88 5.14 7.83
CA MET A 74 -12.42 6.15 6.92
C MET A 74 -13.58 5.62 6.09
N ARG A 75 -13.38 4.48 5.41
CA ARG A 75 -14.43 3.84 4.59
C ARG A 75 -15.70 3.53 5.38
N ASN A 76 -15.59 3.21 6.66
CA ASN A 76 -16.75 2.91 7.51
C ASN A 76 -17.37 4.19 8.08
N VAL A 77 -16.60 5.21 8.38
CA VAL A 77 -17.10 6.53 8.78
C VAL A 77 -17.89 7.17 7.63
N LEU A 78 -17.33 7.22 6.44
CA LEU A 78 -17.94 7.84 5.26
C LEU A 78 -19.15 7.07 4.69
N LYS A 79 -19.48 5.87 5.19
CA LYS A 79 -20.77 5.24 4.87
C LYS A 79 -21.96 6.09 5.31
N ASP A 80 -21.79 6.93 6.32
CA ASP A 80 -22.74 7.98 6.63
C ASP A 80 -22.42 9.22 5.78
N SER A 81 -23.29 9.54 4.83
CA SER A 81 -23.13 10.67 3.94
C SER A 81 -23.10 12.03 4.66
N ALA A 82 -23.67 12.11 5.87
CA ALA A 82 -23.57 13.30 6.69
C ALA A 82 -22.12 13.63 7.08
N CYS A 83 -21.28 12.62 7.29
CA CYS A 83 -19.85 12.78 7.56
C CYS A 83 -19.12 13.38 6.33
N THR A 84 -19.38 12.83 5.14
CA THR A 84 -18.82 13.35 3.88
C THR A 84 -19.28 14.77 3.60
N GLU A 85 -20.58 15.05 3.80
CA GLU A 85 -21.15 16.39 3.63
C GLU A 85 -20.50 17.40 4.58
N TYR A 86 -20.31 17.05 5.84
CA TYR A 86 -19.64 17.90 6.82
C TYR A 86 -18.19 18.21 6.41
N ILE A 87 -17.43 17.19 6.02
CA ILE A 87 -16.03 17.35 5.56
C ILE A 87 -15.99 18.32 4.36
N LEU A 88 -16.86 18.11 3.38
CA LEU A 88 -16.91 18.98 2.20
C LEU A 88 -17.35 20.42 2.54
N LYS A 89 -18.33 20.60 3.44
CA LYS A 89 -18.72 21.95 3.88
C LYS A 89 -17.55 22.74 4.45
N VAL A 90 -16.74 22.10 5.27
CA VAL A 90 -15.58 22.75 5.90
C VAL A 90 -14.47 23.04 4.88
N ILE A 91 -14.12 22.06 4.02
CA ILE A 91 -13.05 22.23 3.04
C ILE A 91 -13.42 23.28 1.98
N MET A 92 -14.69 23.30 1.54
CA MET A 92 -15.18 24.20 0.51
C MET A 92 -15.61 25.56 1.08
N ASP A 93 -15.61 25.74 2.40
CA ASP A 93 -16.15 26.92 3.09
C ASP A 93 -17.60 27.25 2.65
N GLN A 94 -18.47 26.22 2.61
CA GLN A 94 -19.84 26.30 2.09
C GLN A 94 -20.84 25.58 3.01
N ASP A 95 -21.45 26.30 3.93
CA ASP A 95 -22.44 25.75 4.89
C ASP A 95 -23.67 25.16 4.23
N ASN A 96 -24.05 25.69 3.06
CA ASN A 96 -25.25 25.28 2.33
C ASN A 96 -25.02 24.11 1.37
N LEU A 97 -23.80 23.56 1.28
CA LEU A 97 -23.50 22.36 0.49
C LEU A 97 -24.38 21.21 0.99
N LYS A 98 -25.03 20.51 0.07
CA LYS A 98 -25.85 19.34 0.34
C LYS A 98 -25.48 18.25 -0.65
N LEU A 99 -25.21 17.05 -0.16
CA LEU A 99 -24.96 15.91 -1.03
C LEU A 99 -26.28 15.33 -1.56
N GLU A 100 -26.28 14.99 -2.83
CA GLU A 100 -27.32 14.24 -3.50
C GLU A 100 -26.96 12.74 -3.51
N ASP A 101 -25.69 12.42 -3.78
CA ASP A 101 -25.20 11.03 -3.89
C ASP A 101 -23.73 10.93 -3.51
N GLN A 102 -23.31 9.70 -3.13
CA GLN A 102 -21.89 9.37 -2.93
C GLN A 102 -21.61 7.91 -3.25
N ILE A 103 -20.39 7.64 -3.73
CA ILE A 103 -19.87 6.32 -4.01
C ILE A 103 -18.52 6.18 -3.32
N LEU A 104 -18.41 5.22 -2.38
CA LEU A 104 -17.16 4.88 -1.73
C LEU A 104 -16.42 3.83 -2.54
N GLN A 105 -15.09 3.92 -2.57
CA GLN A 105 -14.23 3.00 -3.32
C GLN A 105 -14.66 2.87 -4.78
N ALA A 106 -14.87 4.02 -5.40
CA ALA A 106 -15.35 4.11 -6.78
C ALA A 106 -14.31 3.52 -7.76
N ASP A 107 -14.68 2.46 -8.45
CA ASP A 107 -13.84 1.81 -9.46
C ASP A 107 -13.93 2.58 -10.80
N CYS A 108 -13.04 3.57 -10.96
CA CYS A 108 -12.95 4.34 -12.19
C CYS A 108 -12.13 3.60 -13.24
N LYS A 109 -12.83 3.09 -14.25
CA LYS A 109 -12.23 2.27 -15.31
C LYS A 109 -11.51 3.12 -16.34
N ASN A 110 -10.34 2.63 -16.75
CA ASN A 110 -9.68 3.07 -17.96
C ASN A 110 -9.50 1.84 -18.87
N LEU A 111 -10.29 1.77 -19.94
CA LEU A 111 -10.31 0.61 -20.84
C LEU A 111 -9.00 0.40 -21.61
N GLN A 112 -8.17 1.44 -21.73
CA GLN A 112 -6.91 1.41 -22.49
C GLN A 112 -5.67 1.58 -21.60
N GLY A 113 -5.84 1.72 -20.27
CA GLY A 113 -4.74 2.02 -19.38
C GLY A 113 -5.02 1.61 -17.93
N ARG A 114 -4.37 2.32 -17.01
CA ARG A 114 -4.49 2.02 -15.58
C ARG A 114 -5.81 2.56 -15.02
N SER A 115 -6.69 1.69 -14.54
CA SER A 115 -7.84 2.05 -13.70
C SER A 115 -7.38 2.46 -12.30
N SER A 116 -8.21 3.18 -11.58
CA SER A 116 -7.97 3.54 -10.17
C SER A 116 -9.26 3.37 -9.36
N ILE A 117 -9.09 2.93 -8.12
CA ILE A 117 -10.15 2.99 -7.11
C ILE A 117 -9.97 4.31 -6.38
N LEU A 118 -11.02 5.12 -6.35
CA LEU A 118 -11.07 6.41 -5.69
C LEU A 118 -11.79 6.27 -4.35
N ASP A 119 -11.27 6.90 -3.30
CA ASP A 119 -11.76 6.67 -1.93
C ASP A 119 -13.21 7.08 -1.77
N CYS A 120 -13.57 8.28 -2.22
CA CYS A 120 -14.94 8.76 -2.20
C CYS A 120 -15.21 9.67 -3.39
N ILE A 121 -16.26 9.39 -4.16
CA ILE A 121 -16.85 10.33 -5.13
C ILE A 121 -18.19 10.78 -4.58
N ALA A 122 -18.39 12.09 -4.47
CA ALA A 122 -19.63 12.71 -4.04
C ALA A 122 -20.19 13.64 -5.13
N LEU A 123 -21.52 13.75 -5.17
CA LEU A 123 -22.27 14.65 -6.02
C LEU A 123 -23.12 15.56 -5.13
N ASP A 124 -23.07 16.87 -5.33
CA ASP A 124 -23.95 17.77 -4.60
C ASP A 124 -25.20 18.15 -5.41
N ASN A 125 -26.14 18.81 -4.73
CA ASN A 125 -27.39 19.26 -5.30
C ASN A 125 -27.27 20.38 -6.37
N SER A 126 -26.05 20.91 -6.56
CA SER A 126 -25.71 21.83 -7.63
C SER A 126 -25.12 21.14 -8.85
N GLY A 127 -24.97 19.81 -8.79
CA GLY A 127 -24.38 18.98 -9.84
C GLY A 127 -22.84 18.97 -9.84
N ARG A 128 -22.18 19.52 -8.82
CA ARG A 128 -20.73 19.51 -8.69
C ARG A 128 -20.25 18.14 -8.19
N LYS A 129 -19.12 17.67 -8.74
CA LYS A 129 -18.50 16.41 -8.34
C LYS A 129 -17.26 16.64 -7.49
N TYR A 130 -17.11 15.81 -6.49
CA TYR A 130 -15.99 15.82 -5.56
C TYR A 130 -15.35 14.43 -5.51
N ASN A 131 -14.05 14.34 -5.74
CA ASN A 131 -13.27 13.17 -5.38
C ASN A 131 -12.45 13.52 -4.14
N ILE A 132 -12.65 12.81 -3.05
CA ILE A 132 -11.92 12.99 -1.80
C ILE A 132 -10.99 11.79 -1.62
N GLU A 133 -9.70 12.06 -1.45
CA GLU A 133 -8.63 11.08 -1.23
C GLU A 133 -7.96 11.36 0.11
N PHE A 134 -7.83 10.34 0.95
CA PHE A 134 -7.09 10.39 2.21
C PHE A 134 -5.71 9.75 2.02
N GLN A 135 -4.64 10.51 2.26
CA GLN A 135 -3.29 10.05 1.96
C GLN A 135 -2.36 10.24 3.15
N ASN A 136 -2.03 9.14 3.80
CA ASN A 136 -1.09 9.09 4.90
C ASN A 136 0.39 9.03 4.45
N ALA A 137 0.65 8.77 3.16
CA ALA A 137 1.99 8.74 2.59
C ALA A 137 2.13 9.76 1.47
N ASP A 138 3.19 10.57 1.51
CA ASP A 138 3.47 11.63 0.53
C ASP A 138 3.55 11.10 -0.92
N SER A 139 4.07 9.89 -1.10
CA SER A 139 4.14 9.22 -2.41
C SER A 139 2.76 8.97 -3.04
N GLY A 140 1.70 8.92 -2.22
CA GLY A 140 0.31 8.76 -2.65
C GLY A 140 -0.33 10.04 -3.16
N ALA A 141 0.22 11.22 -2.85
CA ALA A 141 -0.40 12.52 -3.11
C ALA A 141 0.30 13.35 -4.19
N SER A 142 0.93 12.71 -5.20
CA SER A 142 1.63 13.48 -6.25
C SER A 142 0.66 14.29 -7.12
N LEU A 143 1.09 15.47 -7.57
CA LEU A 143 0.32 16.34 -8.48
C LEU A 143 -0.11 15.64 -9.78
N LYS A 144 0.73 14.70 -10.28
CA LYS A 144 0.39 13.90 -11.46
C LYS A 144 -0.74 12.91 -11.17
N ARG A 145 -0.80 12.37 -9.94
CA ARG A 145 -1.89 11.49 -9.52
C ARG A 145 -3.20 12.28 -9.41
N ALA A 146 -3.19 13.46 -8.80
CA ALA A 146 -4.36 14.32 -8.72
C ALA A 146 -4.91 14.67 -10.10
N ARG A 147 -4.03 15.07 -11.05
CA ARG A 147 -4.41 15.29 -12.44
C ARG A 147 -5.01 14.03 -13.10
N TYR A 148 -4.43 12.85 -12.83
CA TYR A 148 -4.92 11.58 -13.39
C TYR A 148 -6.29 11.21 -12.83
N HIS A 149 -6.53 11.43 -11.53
CA HIS A 149 -7.85 11.24 -10.92
C HIS A 149 -8.90 12.14 -11.58
N GLY A 150 -8.60 13.42 -11.82
CA GLY A 150 -9.50 14.32 -12.57
C GLY A 150 -9.86 13.76 -13.94
N SER A 151 -8.87 13.30 -14.70
CA SER A 151 -9.10 12.69 -16.01
C SER A 151 -9.96 11.41 -15.95
N LEU A 152 -9.80 10.60 -14.90
CA LEU A 152 -10.61 9.40 -14.69
C LEU A 152 -12.05 9.77 -14.30
N VAL A 153 -12.24 10.74 -13.42
CA VAL A 153 -13.57 11.21 -13.03
C VAL A 153 -14.31 11.72 -14.27
N ASP A 154 -13.68 12.56 -15.08
CA ASP A 154 -14.26 13.07 -16.33
C ASP A 154 -14.62 11.95 -17.30
N ALA A 155 -13.68 11.03 -17.55
CA ALA A 155 -13.89 9.90 -18.47
C ALA A 155 -15.02 8.94 -18.02
N ASN A 156 -15.24 8.81 -16.71
CA ASN A 156 -16.32 7.99 -16.17
C ASN A 156 -17.62 8.78 -15.91
N THR A 157 -17.62 10.09 -16.16
CA THR A 157 -18.80 10.97 -16.01
C THR A 157 -19.60 11.04 -17.32
N LEU A 158 -18.93 11.30 -18.44
CA LEU A 158 -19.59 11.44 -19.73
C LEU A 158 -20.12 10.10 -20.23
N LYS A 159 -21.39 10.08 -20.59
CA LYS A 159 -22.03 8.92 -21.22
C LYS A 159 -21.95 9.03 -22.74
N THR A 160 -22.14 7.91 -23.43
CA THR A 160 -22.20 7.89 -24.89
C THR A 160 -23.25 8.86 -25.41
N GLY A 161 -22.83 9.77 -26.30
CA GLY A 161 -23.68 10.78 -26.90
C GLY A 161 -23.65 12.15 -26.18
N GLN A 162 -23.06 12.26 -25.00
CA GLN A 162 -22.86 13.53 -24.31
C GLN A 162 -21.64 14.28 -24.88
N VAL A 163 -21.68 15.60 -24.80
CA VAL A 163 -20.58 16.45 -25.25
C VAL A 163 -19.70 16.89 -24.08
N PRO A 164 -18.39 17.18 -24.27
CA PRO A 164 -17.49 17.57 -23.19
C PRO A 164 -17.96 18.80 -22.38
N ASN A 165 -18.72 19.70 -22.96
CA ASN A 165 -19.28 20.85 -22.26
C ASN A 165 -20.36 20.49 -21.22
N GLU A 166 -20.77 19.25 -21.14
CA GLU A 166 -21.69 18.72 -20.10
C GLU A 166 -20.94 18.18 -18.88
N LEU A 167 -19.60 18.24 -18.86
CA LEU A 167 -18.83 17.91 -17.66
C LEU A 167 -19.19 18.88 -16.53
N PRO A 168 -19.41 18.37 -15.32
CA PRO A 168 -19.68 19.20 -14.15
C PRO A 168 -18.41 19.87 -13.63
N ASP A 169 -18.58 20.89 -12.79
CA ASP A 169 -17.50 21.36 -11.93
C ASP A 169 -16.98 20.18 -11.10
N THR A 170 -15.70 19.89 -11.24
CA THR A 170 -15.06 18.73 -10.62
C THR A 170 -13.96 19.17 -9.69
N TYR A 171 -14.00 18.66 -8.45
CA TYR A 171 -13.03 18.96 -7.41
C TYR A 171 -12.29 17.68 -7.04
N ILE A 172 -10.96 17.69 -7.16
CA ILE A 172 -10.08 16.61 -6.74
C ILE A 172 -9.39 17.06 -5.46
N ILE A 173 -9.80 16.49 -4.35
CA ILE A 173 -9.38 16.88 -3.00
C ILE A 173 -8.49 15.81 -2.41
N PHE A 174 -7.24 16.17 -2.10
CA PHE A 174 -6.31 15.33 -1.38
C PHE A 174 -6.17 15.86 0.06
N ILE A 175 -6.56 15.06 1.04
CA ILE A 175 -6.30 15.30 2.46
C ILE A 175 -5.02 14.52 2.78
N THR A 176 -3.93 15.23 3.05
CA THR A 176 -2.61 14.62 3.25
C THR A 176 -2.18 14.73 4.70
N GLU A 177 -1.53 13.69 5.24
CA GLU A 177 -1.02 13.69 6.61
C GLU A 177 0.03 14.77 6.83
N ASN A 178 0.88 15.00 5.81
CA ASN A 178 1.98 15.97 5.85
C ASN A 178 1.83 17.06 4.78
N ASP A 179 2.67 18.09 4.85
CA ASP A 179 2.78 19.13 3.81
C ASP A 179 3.47 18.60 2.55
N THR A 180 2.73 17.84 1.73
CA THR A 180 3.23 17.24 0.49
C THR A 180 3.73 18.26 -0.53
N LEU A 181 3.20 19.50 -0.51
CA LEU A 181 3.57 20.56 -1.44
C LEU A 181 4.74 21.44 -0.95
N GLY A 182 5.07 21.40 0.34
CA GLY A 182 6.17 22.14 0.94
C GLY A 182 5.91 23.64 1.09
N PHE A 183 4.65 24.09 1.04
CA PHE A 183 4.30 25.51 1.16
C PHE A 183 3.99 25.95 2.60
N ASN A 184 3.88 25.02 3.53
CA ASN A 184 3.47 25.27 4.91
C ASN A 184 2.14 26.02 5.00
N LEU A 185 1.16 25.59 4.20
CA LEU A 185 -0.20 26.14 4.16
C LEU A 185 -1.22 25.05 4.55
N PRO A 186 -2.32 25.42 5.23
CA PRO A 186 -3.36 24.48 5.61
C PRO A 186 -4.14 23.93 4.42
N ILE A 187 -4.27 24.76 3.35
CA ILE A 187 -4.97 24.40 2.13
C ILE A 187 -4.32 25.08 0.93
N CYS A 188 -4.23 24.37 -0.18
CA CYS A 188 -3.71 24.87 -1.46
C CYS A 188 -4.67 24.55 -2.58
N HIS A 189 -5.09 25.57 -3.33
CA HIS A 189 -5.92 25.44 -4.50
C HIS A 189 -5.07 25.53 -5.77
N ILE A 190 -5.23 24.60 -6.69
CA ILE A 190 -4.53 24.53 -7.96
C ILE A 190 -5.54 24.64 -9.08
N ASN A 191 -5.52 25.78 -9.76
CA ASN A 191 -6.38 26.10 -10.89
C ASN A 191 -5.52 26.44 -12.11
N ARG A 192 -6.10 26.31 -13.31
CA ARG A 192 -5.43 26.66 -14.56
C ARG A 192 -5.61 28.14 -14.88
N THR A 193 -4.63 28.70 -15.57
CA THR A 193 -4.61 30.12 -15.97
C THR A 193 -4.16 30.22 -17.42
N PHE A 194 -4.74 31.10 -18.19
CA PHE A 194 -4.21 31.50 -19.49
C PHE A 194 -3.00 32.41 -19.25
N GLU A 195 -1.78 31.88 -19.55
CA GLU A 195 -0.51 32.55 -19.23
C GLU A 195 -0.42 33.96 -19.86
N GLU A 196 -0.81 34.10 -21.12
CA GLU A 196 -0.69 35.33 -21.89
C GLU A 196 -1.71 36.38 -21.42
N ALA A 197 -2.85 35.97 -20.92
CA ALA A 197 -3.92 36.88 -20.47
C ALA A 197 -3.90 37.12 -18.95
N GLY A 198 -3.22 36.29 -18.18
CA GLY A 198 -3.25 36.31 -16.72
C GLY A 198 -4.65 36.06 -16.13
N GLN A 199 -5.53 35.40 -16.90
CA GLN A 199 -6.91 35.16 -16.52
C GLN A 199 -7.12 33.71 -16.14
N PRO A 200 -7.98 33.38 -15.13
CA PRO A 200 -8.36 32.01 -14.82
C PRO A 200 -8.94 31.29 -16.05
N CYS A 201 -8.54 30.01 -16.24
CA CYS A 201 -9.15 29.16 -17.25
C CYS A 201 -10.44 28.55 -16.66
N PRO A 202 -11.62 28.80 -17.28
CA PRO A 202 -12.89 28.31 -16.74
C PRO A 202 -13.21 26.89 -17.20
N ASP A 203 -12.23 25.96 -17.05
CA ASP A 203 -12.40 24.57 -17.43
C ASP A 203 -13.05 23.71 -16.33
N GLN A 204 -13.32 24.33 -15.17
CA GLN A 204 -14.10 23.76 -14.07
C GLN A 204 -13.48 22.49 -13.45
N LEU A 205 -12.17 22.22 -13.66
CA LEU A 205 -11.42 21.21 -12.95
C LEU A 205 -10.52 21.87 -11.90
N HIS A 206 -10.79 21.57 -10.64
CA HIS A 206 -10.11 22.13 -9.48
C HIS A 206 -9.38 21.03 -8.72
N ILE A 207 -8.15 21.30 -8.29
CA ILE A 207 -7.39 20.38 -7.43
C ILE A 207 -7.12 21.12 -6.11
N ILE A 208 -7.43 20.45 -4.99
CA ILE A 208 -7.28 20.99 -3.65
C ILE A 208 -6.40 20.03 -2.84
N TYR A 209 -5.37 20.58 -2.21
CA TYR A 209 -4.58 19.88 -1.21
C TYR A 209 -4.86 20.45 0.17
N VAL A 210 -5.25 19.60 1.10
CA VAL A 210 -5.48 19.95 2.50
C VAL A 210 -4.41 19.26 3.33
N ASN A 211 -3.61 20.07 4.03
CA ASN A 211 -2.57 19.57 4.92
C ASN A 211 -3.14 19.34 6.31
N SER A 212 -3.37 18.07 6.68
CA SER A 212 -4.00 17.72 7.95
C SER A 212 -3.09 17.85 9.18
N SER A 213 -1.80 18.18 8.97
CA SER A 213 -0.92 18.54 10.09
C SER A 213 -1.27 19.90 10.73
N PHE A 214 -2.05 20.75 10.03
CA PHE A 214 -2.55 22.00 10.57
C PHE A 214 -3.83 21.77 11.38
N GLN A 215 -3.68 21.78 12.72
CA GLN A 215 -4.77 21.54 13.67
C GLN A 215 -5.00 22.77 14.56
N ASP A 216 -5.11 23.94 13.93
CA ASP A 216 -5.39 25.20 14.61
C ASP A 216 -6.87 25.34 14.99
N ASN A 217 -7.23 26.50 15.58
CA ASN A 217 -8.59 26.72 16.04
C ASN A 217 -9.58 27.24 14.96
N THR A 218 -9.19 27.19 13.67
CA THR A 218 -10.09 27.46 12.54
C THR A 218 -11.04 26.27 12.32
N ALA A 219 -12.10 26.47 11.53
CA ALA A 219 -13.00 25.37 11.18
C ALA A 219 -12.24 24.22 10.48
N LEU A 220 -11.33 24.56 9.56
CA LEU A 220 -10.49 23.58 8.87
C LEU A 220 -9.53 22.88 9.83
N GLY A 221 -8.85 23.63 10.72
CA GLY A 221 -7.93 23.06 11.70
C GLY A 221 -8.62 22.12 12.69
N ARG A 222 -9.83 22.44 13.14
CA ARG A 222 -10.65 21.56 13.98
C ARG A 222 -11.07 20.29 13.23
N LEU A 223 -11.44 20.40 11.95
CA LEU A 223 -11.70 19.22 11.12
C LEU A 223 -10.44 18.36 11.02
N MET A 224 -9.27 18.95 10.75
CA MET A 224 -8.01 18.19 10.68
C MET A 224 -7.68 17.49 12.01
N HIS A 225 -7.93 18.16 13.14
CA HIS A 225 -7.84 17.53 14.47
C HIS A 225 -8.76 16.30 14.56
N ASP A 226 -10.03 16.44 14.19
CA ASP A 226 -11.01 15.36 14.29
C ASP A 226 -10.64 14.16 13.39
N LEU A 227 -10.04 14.41 12.22
CA LEU A 227 -9.58 13.33 11.34
C LEU A 227 -8.44 12.50 11.97
N HIS A 228 -7.62 13.10 12.83
CA HIS A 228 -6.53 12.44 13.56
C HIS A 228 -6.93 11.98 14.97
N CYS A 229 -8.11 12.38 15.44
CA CYS A 229 -8.55 12.06 16.78
C CYS A 229 -9.04 10.61 16.88
N SER A 230 -8.45 9.83 17.79
CA SER A 230 -8.89 8.46 18.06
C SER A 230 -10.00 8.36 19.07
N ASP A 231 -10.12 9.33 20.00
CA ASP A 231 -11.18 9.39 21.00
C ASP A 231 -12.31 10.31 20.51
N PRO A 232 -13.54 9.79 20.28
CA PRO A 232 -14.64 10.60 19.82
C PRO A 232 -15.08 11.70 20.79
N HIS A 233 -14.78 11.57 22.09
CA HIS A 233 -15.14 12.56 23.10
C HIS A 233 -14.25 13.82 23.05
N ASP A 234 -13.10 13.74 22.39
CA ASP A 234 -12.20 14.86 22.16
C ASP A 234 -12.42 15.56 20.80
N MET A 235 -13.36 15.06 19.97
CA MET A 235 -13.69 15.65 18.67
C MET A 235 -14.50 16.93 18.81
N TYR A 236 -14.26 17.90 17.92
CA TYR A 236 -15.03 19.14 17.84
C TYR A 236 -16.37 18.97 17.10
N SER A 237 -16.42 18.09 16.11
CA SER A 237 -17.62 17.83 15.30
C SER A 237 -18.50 16.79 15.94
N GLU A 238 -19.72 17.15 16.34
CA GLU A 238 -20.71 16.19 16.82
C GLU A 238 -21.07 15.12 15.78
N ILE A 239 -21.09 15.49 14.48
CA ILE A 239 -21.42 14.56 13.38
C ILE A 239 -20.38 13.46 13.30
N LEU A 240 -19.09 13.82 13.26
CA LEU A 240 -18.00 12.85 13.22
C LEU A 240 -17.89 12.06 14.51
N ALA A 241 -18.00 12.74 15.67
CA ALA A 241 -17.96 12.12 16.98
C ALA A 241 -19.03 11.04 17.13
N GLN A 242 -20.29 11.33 16.80
CA GLN A 242 -21.38 10.37 16.88
C GLN A 242 -21.14 9.15 16.00
N ARG A 243 -20.64 9.36 14.79
CA ARG A 243 -20.31 8.26 13.89
C ARG A 243 -19.16 7.39 14.42
N VAL A 244 -18.13 8.02 14.98
CA VAL A 244 -17.00 7.31 15.60
C VAL A 244 -17.45 6.54 16.85
N ILE A 245 -18.32 7.12 17.70
CA ILE A 245 -18.97 6.44 18.85
C ILE A 245 -19.74 5.22 18.35
N GLU A 246 -20.56 5.37 17.30
CA GLU A 246 -21.30 4.24 16.74
C GLU A 246 -20.39 3.08 16.37
N LEU A 247 -19.25 3.36 15.71
CA LEU A 247 -18.33 2.33 15.23
C LEU A 247 -17.43 1.74 16.32
N LYS A 248 -17.03 2.53 17.32
CA LYS A 248 -16.06 2.11 18.34
C LYS A 248 -16.71 1.64 19.65
N GLU A 249 -17.88 2.15 20.01
CA GLU A 249 -18.46 1.96 21.34
C GLU A 249 -19.76 1.14 21.34
N THR A 250 -20.48 1.09 20.19
CA THR A 250 -21.66 0.21 20.13
C THR A 250 -21.27 -1.22 19.78
N GLN A 251 -21.98 -2.20 20.34
CA GLN A 251 -21.74 -3.61 20.04
C GLN A 251 -21.79 -3.90 18.55
N LYS A 252 -22.79 -3.35 17.84
CA LYS A 252 -22.95 -3.51 16.39
C LYS A 252 -21.78 -2.91 15.59
N GLY A 253 -21.35 -1.71 15.95
CA GLY A 253 -20.23 -1.03 15.28
C GLY A 253 -18.92 -1.79 15.49
N VAL A 254 -18.66 -2.20 16.72
CA VAL A 254 -17.49 -3.01 17.08
C VAL A 254 -17.47 -4.33 16.29
N ASP A 255 -18.60 -5.02 16.20
CA ASP A 255 -18.67 -6.29 15.46
C ASP A 255 -18.40 -6.06 13.97
N ILE A 256 -18.98 -5.02 13.35
CA ILE A 256 -18.69 -4.63 11.96
C ILE A 256 -17.20 -4.34 11.77
N MET A 257 -16.58 -3.59 12.68
CA MET A 257 -15.17 -3.22 12.56
C MET A 257 -14.24 -4.41 12.78
N CYS A 258 -14.55 -5.31 13.71
CA CYS A 258 -13.81 -6.55 13.91
C CYS A 258 -13.87 -7.43 12.66
N ASP A 259 -15.03 -7.57 12.02
CA ASP A 259 -15.16 -8.32 10.78
C ASP A 259 -14.31 -7.70 9.65
N LYS A 260 -14.32 -6.36 9.53
CA LYS A 260 -13.52 -5.65 8.52
C LYS A 260 -12.01 -5.76 8.77
N LEU A 261 -11.57 -5.71 10.02
CA LEU A 261 -10.18 -5.95 10.39
C LEU A 261 -9.76 -7.39 10.06
N ASN A 262 -10.64 -8.36 10.33
CA ASN A 262 -10.38 -9.75 9.99
C ASN A 262 -10.27 -9.95 8.47
N GLU A 263 -11.20 -9.41 7.68
CA GLU A 263 -11.13 -9.44 6.21
C GLU A 263 -9.80 -8.85 5.70
N LEU A 264 -9.36 -7.73 6.24
CA LEU A 264 -8.10 -7.08 5.85
C LEU A 264 -6.90 -7.99 6.15
N ILE A 265 -6.84 -8.55 7.37
CA ILE A 265 -5.74 -9.44 7.78
C ILE A 265 -5.67 -10.69 6.92
N GLU A 266 -6.83 -11.28 6.56
CA GLU A 266 -6.87 -12.45 5.68
C GLU A 266 -6.39 -12.12 4.25
N VAL A 267 -6.75 -10.97 3.71
CA VAL A 267 -6.26 -10.51 2.39
C VAL A 267 -4.75 -10.33 2.41
N GLU A 268 -4.21 -9.63 3.40
CA GLU A 268 -2.76 -9.41 3.55
C GLU A 268 -1.99 -10.72 3.72
N LYS A 269 -2.51 -11.63 4.53
CA LYS A 269 -1.93 -12.95 4.73
C LYS A 269 -1.84 -13.73 3.42
N ASN A 270 -2.91 -13.75 2.64
CA ASN A 270 -2.95 -14.43 1.35
C ASN A 270 -1.99 -13.79 0.33
N GLU A 271 -1.91 -12.46 0.28
CA GLU A 271 -0.93 -11.76 -0.56
C GLU A 271 0.51 -12.08 -0.11
N GLY A 272 0.78 -12.10 1.19
CA GLY A 272 2.08 -12.47 1.74
C GLY A 272 2.50 -13.89 1.36
N ILE A 273 1.57 -14.85 1.40
CA ILE A 273 1.81 -16.24 0.95
C ILE A 273 2.18 -16.27 -0.53
N LEU A 274 1.40 -15.62 -1.40
CA LEU A 274 1.64 -15.58 -2.85
C LEU A 274 3.01 -14.94 -3.18
N ILE A 275 3.37 -13.87 -2.49
CA ILE A 275 4.68 -13.22 -2.66
C ILE A 275 5.80 -14.16 -2.21
N GLY A 276 5.61 -14.85 -1.06
CA GLY A 276 6.58 -15.81 -0.52
C GLY A 276 6.80 -16.99 -1.47
N GLU A 277 5.74 -17.56 -2.02
CA GLU A 277 5.79 -18.64 -3.02
C GLU A 277 6.55 -18.21 -4.28
N ALA A 278 6.19 -17.06 -4.87
CA ALA A 278 6.85 -16.54 -6.06
C ALA A 278 8.34 -16.24 -5.85
N GLN A 279 8.72 -15.74 -4.67
CA GLN A 279 10.11 -15.51 -4.32
C GLN A 279 10.87 -16.84 -4.07
N GLY A 280 10.21 -17.80 -3.42
CA GLY A 280 10.74 -19.14 -3.18
C GLY A 280 11.03 -19.88 -4.48
N GLU A 281 10.08 -19.87 -5.42
CA GLU A 281 10.22 -20.45 -6.75
C GLU A 281 11.40 -19.83 -7.52
N LYS A 282 11.44 -18.49 -7.59
CA LYS A 282 12.53 -17.77 -8.27
C LYS A 282 13.91 -18.08 -7.67
N ARG A 283 14.01 -18.14 -6.34
CA ARG A 283 15.24 -18.50 -5.64
C ARG A 283 15.61 -19.96 -5.89
N GLY A 284 14.63 -20.87 -5.90
CA GLY A 284 14.83 -22.29 -6.19
C GLY A 284 15.38 -22.52 -7.59
N ILE A 285 14.84 -21.83 -8.61
CA ILE A 285 15.32 -21.89 -9.99
C ILE A 285 16.79 -21.44 -10.06
N LEU A 286 17.12 -20.27 -9.50
CA LEU A 286 18.50 -19.74 -9.51
C LEU A 286 19.50 -20.68 -8.83
N ILE A 287 19.12 -21.27 -7.70
CA ILE A 287 19.98 -22.23 -6.99
C ILE A 287 20.13 -23.52 -7.82
N GLY A 288 19.00 -23.99 -8.41
CA GLY A 288 19.02 -25.20 -9.25
C GLY A 288 19.91 -25.04 -10.49
N GLU A 289 19.80 -23.91 -11.19
CA GLU A 289 20.64 -23.57 -12.35
C GLU A 289 22.13 -23.54 -11.96
N ALA A 290 22.48 -22.80 -10.88
CA ALA A 290 23.87 -22.69 -10.43
C ALA A 290 24.45 -24.05 -9.99
N GLN A 291 23.65 -24.92 -9.36
CA GLN A 291 24.07 -26.26 -8.98
C GLN A 291 24.18 -27.18 -10.20
N GLY A 292 23.23 -27.05 -11.16
CA GLY A 292 23.25 -27.80 -12.41
C GLY A 292 24.47 -27.47 -13.26
N GLU A 293 24.79 -26.18 -13.40
CA GLU A 293 25.99 -25.72 -14.12
C GLU A 293 27.28 -26.28 -13.48
N LYS A 294 27.42 -26.16 -12.15
CA LYS A 294 28.59 -26.71 -11.43
C LYS A 294 28.74 -28.22 -11.63
N ARG A 295 27.62 -28.97 -11.55
CA ARG A 295 27.62 -30.42 -11.79
C ARG A 295 27.96 -30.76 -13.24
N GLY A 296 27.42 -29.99 -14.20
CA GLY A 296 27.71 -30.14 -15.63
C GLY A 296 29.20 -29.97 -15.92
N ILE A 297 29.79 -28.86 -15.43
CA ILE A 297 31.23 -28.58 -15.59
C ILE A 297 32.06 -29.72 -14.97
N LEU A 298 31.76 -30.14 -13.75
CA LEU A 298 32.49 -31.20 -13.08
C LEU A 298 32.39 -32.53 -13.83
N ASN A 299 31.22 -32.92 -14.31
CA ASN A 299 31.04 -34.15 -15.08
C ASN A 299 31.81 -34.11 -16.41
N THR A 300 31.74 -32.98 -17.14
CA THR A 300 32.47 -32.78 -18.37
C THR A 300 33.98 -32.86 -18.13
N GLN A 301 34.49 -32.26 -17.05
CA GLN A 301 35.91 -32.34 -16.68
C GLN A 301 36.33 -33.78 -16.39
N LYS A 302 35.51 -34.56 -15.64
CA LYS A 302 35.77 -35.97 -15.34
C LYS A 302 35.82 -36.82 -16.60
N GLU A 303 34.85 -36.68 -17.50
CA GLU A 303 34.85 -37.44 -18.76
C GLU A 303 36.02 -37.03 -19.66
N THR A 304 36.34 -35.76 -19.75
CA THR A 304 37.49 -35.29 -20.52
C THR A 304 38.80 -35.86 -19.93
N ALA A 305 38.97 -35.85 -18.61
CA ALA A 305 40.13 -36.42 -17.96
C ALA A 305 40.30 -37.92 -18.29
N LYS A 306 39.22 -38.72 -18.29
CA LYS A 306 39.23 -40.14 -18.70
C LYS A 306 39.65 -40.31 -20.14
N ASN A 307 39.09 -39.55 -21.07
CA ASN A 307 39.39 -39.61 -22.48
C ASN A 307 40.87 -39.25 -22.75
N LEU A 308 41.36 -38.17 -22.15
CA LEU A 308 42.78 -37.80 -22.28
C LEU A 308 43.73 -38.85 -21.69
N ARG A 309 43.36 -39.50 -20.60
CA ARG A 309 44.13 -40.62 -20.04
C ARG A 309 44.15 -41.83 -20.94
N HIS A 310 43.01 -42.21 -21.55
CA HIS A 310 42.93 -43.26 -22.58
C HIS A 310 43.79 -42.97 -23.82
N MET A 311 43.95 -41.71 -24.17
CA MET A 311 44.84 -41.28 -25.26
C MET A 311 46.31 -41.29 -24.86
N GLY A 312 46.69 -41.73 -23.64
CA GLY A 312 48.05 -41.87 -23.19
C GLY A 312 48.67 -40.62 -22.57
N MET A 313 47.92 -39.56 -22.30
CA MET A 313 48.47 -38.34 -21.68
C MET A 313 48.90 -38.60 -20.23
N ALA A 314 49.99 -37.95 -19.80
CA ALA A 314 50.45 -37.98 -18.42
C ALA A 314 49.48 -37.16 -17.52
N LEU A 315 49.38 -37.55 -16.23
CA LEU A 315 48.46 -36.91 -15.27
C LEU A 315 48.73 -35.41 -15.10
N GLU A 316 49.99 -35.01 -15.17
CA GLU A 316 50.43 -33.61 -15.06
C GLU A 316 49.96 -32.79 -16.28
N GLN A 317 49.96 -33.39 -17.47
CA GLN A 317 49.44 -32.74 -18.68
C GLN A 317 47.92 -32.57 -18.66
N ILE A 318 47.22 -33.61 -18.14
CA ILE A 318 45.77 -33.55 -17.96
C ILE A 318 45.39 -32.49 -16.91
N SER A 319 46.16 -32.42 -15.82
CA SER A 319 45.99 -31.37 -14.78
C SER A 319 46.09 -29.95 -15.34
N LEU A 320 47.11 -29.75 -16.20
CA LEU A 320 47.32 -28.46 -16.86
C LEU A 320 46.16 -28.13 -17.82
N ALA A 321 45.73 -29.10 -18.63
CA ALA A 321 44.70 -28.95 -19.63
C ALA A 321 43.33 -28.65 -19.05
N LEU A 322 43.00 -29.22 -17.90
CA LEU A 322 41.68 -29.06 -17.24
C LEU A 322 41.70 -28.02 -16.11
N ASN A 323 42.86 -27.45 -15.80
CA ASN A 323 43.06 -26.55 -14.66
C ASN A 323 42.57 -27.15 -13.32
N VAL A 324 42.90 -28.41 -13.06
CA VAL A 324 42.48 -29.16 -11.88
C VAL A 324 43.70 -29.83 -11.27
N SER A 325 43.76 -30.04 -9.97
CA SER A 325 44.92 -30.69 -9.33
C SER A 325 45.11 -32.14 -9.78
N VAL A 326 46.35 -32.59 -9.84
CA VAL A 326 46.70 -34.00 -10.17
C VAL A 326 46.00 -34.96 -9.23
N GLN A 327 45.89 -34.62 -7.92
CA GLN A 327 45.24 -35.43 -6.92
C GLN A 327 43.75 -35.63 -7.25
N MET A 328 43.04 -34.59 -7.66
CA MET A 328 41.64 -34.65 -8.04
C MET A 328 41.42 -35.53 -9.29
N ILE A 329 42.34 -35.48 -10.27
CA ILE A 329 42.28 -36.34 -11.43
C ILE A 329 42.50 -37.81 -11.04
N GLN A 330 43.43 -38.12 -10.12
CA GLN A 330 43.62 -39.45 -9.59
C GLN A 330 42.40 -39.98 -8.92
N GLU A 331 41.71 -39.17 -8.09
CA GLU A 331 40.45 -39.52 -7.44
C GLU A 331 39.37 -39.85 -8.46
N TRP A 332 39.22 -39.04 -9.52
CA TRP A 332 38.23 -39.28 -10.57
C TRP A 332 38.49 -40.57 -11.37
N LEU A 333 39.76 -40.89 -11.64
CA LEU A 333 40.13 -42.10 -12.37
C LEU A 333 40.07 -43.35 -11.49
N SER A 334 40.29 -43.22 -10.20
CA SER A 334 40.23 -44.39 -9.26
C SER A 334 38.80 -44.76 -8.87
N ALA A 335 37.87 -43.79 -8.87
CA ALA A 335 36.46 -44.06 -8.52
C ALA A 335 35.75 -45.05 -9.48
N ASP A 336 36.19 -45.15 -10.74
CA ASP A 336 35.66 -46.12 -11.72
C ASP A 336 36.21 -47.54 -11.59
N CYS A 337 37.31 -47.72 -10.89
CA CYS A 337 37.87 -49.09 -10.68
C CYS A 337 37.10 -49.91 -9.64
N VAL A 338 36.18 -49.30 -8.88
CA VAL A 338 35.38 -49.94 -7.82
C VAL A 338 34.02 -50.42 -8.31
N SER A 339 33.57 -49.99 -9.50
CA SER A 339 32.23 -50.35 -10.02
C SER A 339 32.18 -51.57 -10.94
N VAL A 340 33.32 -52.31 -11.08
CA VAL A 340 33.35 -53.57 -11.82
C VAL A 340 33.78 -54.68 -10.85
N LYS A 341 32.86 -55.09 -10.01
CA LYS A 341 32.84 -56.40 -9.35
C LYS A 341 31.41 -56.87 -9.19
#